data_d33fd551a56abc8bc807e0e11dc666d6
#
_entry.id   d33fd551a56abc8bc807e0e11dc666d6
#
_cell.length_a   1.000
_cell.length_b   1.000
_cell.length_c   1.000
_cell.angle_alpha   90.00
_cell.angle_beta   90.00
_cell.angle_gamma   90.00
#
_symmetry.space_group_name_H-M   'P 1'
#
loop_
_entity.id
_entity.type
_entity.pdbx_description
1 polymer ?
#
loop_
_entity_poly.entity_id
_entity_poly.type
_entity_poly.pdbx_seq_one_letter_code
_entity_poly.pdbx_strand_id
1 'polypeptide(L)'
;MNVYSSAHELASAIKASNEFMDYDKLRKEIEQDPTLNQMISDIQKRQIEIQAKQLSGEEIGQDAMAQIQSMYAMMSSNPKAAEYMQAEARFAIMMKDVYEILSDVVKIN
;
A
#
# COMPACT_ATOMS: atom_id res chain seq x y z
N MET A 1 -5.38 32.00 4.04
CA MET A 1 -5.04 30.57 3.89
C MET A 1 -3.55 30.44 3.65
N ASN A 2 -2.87 29.59 4.41
CA ASN A 2 -1.46 29.36 4.18
C ASN A 2 -1.21 27.88 3.84
N VAL A 3 0.00 27.60 3.40
CA VAL A 3 0.38 26.24 2.95
C VAL A 3 0.19 25.21 4.06
N TYR A 4 0.58 25.54 5.27
CA TYR A 4 0.50 24.59 6.39
C TYR A 4 -0.95 24.28 6.77
N SER A 5 -1.80 25.31 6.83
CA SER A 5 -3.24 25.11 7.09
C SER A 5 -3.87 24.23 6.02
N SER A 6 -3.55 24.49 4.76
CA SER A 6 -4.07 23.69 3.64
C SER A 6 -3.58 22.25 3.70
N ALA A 7 -2.32 22.04 4.11
CA ALA A 7 -1.77 20.69 4.27
C ALA A 7 -2.52 19.93 5.37
N HIS A 8 -2.82 20.59 6.50
CA HIS A 8 -3.59 19.96 7.57
C HIS A 8 -5.02 19.67 7.16
N GLU A 9 -5.64 20.56 6.38
CA GLU A 9 -6.98 20.31 5.82
C GLU A 9 -6.97 19.10 4.89
N LEU A 10 -5.94 18.99 4.05
CA LEU A 10 -5.78 17.84 3.17
C LEU A 10 -5.62 16.55 3.97
N ALA A 11 -4.79 16.56 4.99
CA ALA A 11 -4.61 15.40 5.87
C ALA A 11 -5.93 14.97 6.51
N SER A 12 -6.72 15.93 6.97
CA SER A 12 -8.04 15.66 7.55
C SER A 12 -9.00 15.07 6.52
N ALA A 13 -8.97 15.60 5.30
CA ALA A 13 -9.81 15.10 4.21
C ALA A 13 -9.45 13.66 3.85
N ILE A 14 -8.15 13.34 3.83
CA ILE A 14 -7.67 11.96 3.58
C ILE A 14 -8.19 11.03 4.67
N LYS A 15 -8.07 11.41 5.94
CA LYS A 15 -8.55 10.59 7.06
C LYS A 15 -10.05 10.37 7.02
N ALA A 16 -10.82 11.34 6.51
CA ALA A 16 -12.27 11.25 6.41
C ALA A 16 -12.75 10.55 5.14
N SER A 17 -11.84 10.22 4.23
CA SER A 17 -12.19 9.55 2.98
C SER A 17 -12.61 8.10 3.22
N ASN A 18 -13.50 7.59 2.37
CA ASN A 18 -13.91 6.19 2.42
C ASN A 18 -12.71 5.27 2.18
N GLU A 19 -11.82 5.66 1.28
CA GLU A 19 -10.61 4.89 0.97
C GLU A 19 -9.75 4.67 2.20
N PHE A 20 -9.51 5.73 2.99
CA PHE A 20 -8.72 5.60 4.21
C PHE A 20 -9.47 4.84 5.30
N MET A 21 -10.76 5.14 5.49
CA MET A 21 -11.54 4.50 6.56
C MET A 21 -11.66 3.00 6.36
N ASP A 22 -11.89 2.56 5.12
CA ASP A 22 -11.95 1.12 4.80
C ASP A 22 -10.60 0.44 5.02
N TYR A 23 -9.54 1.06 4.54
CA TYR A 23 -8.18 0.55 4.71
C TYR A 23 -7.82 0.44 6.20
N ASP A 24 -8.06 1.49 6.96
CA ASP A 24 -7.72 1.56 8.39
C ASP A 24 -8.49 0.53 9.21
N LYS A 25 -9.78 0.37 8.92
CA LYS A 25 -10.64 -0.63 9.58
C LYS A 25 -10.10 -2.04 9.36
N LEU A 26 -9.82 -2.38 8.10
CA LEU A 26 -9.32 -3.70 7.74
C LEU A 26 -7.92 -3.96 8.29
N ARG A 27 -7.06 -2.94 8.30
CA ARG A 27 -5.74 -3.03 8.89
C ARG A 27 -5.81 -3.38 10.38
N LYS A 28 -6.71 -2.73 11.10
CA LYS A 28 -6.91 -2.99 12.53
C LYS A 28 -7.46 -4.40 12.79
N GLU A 29 -8.38 -4.86 11.95
CA GLU A 29 -8.92 -6.22 12.04
C GLU A 29 -7.82 -7.26 11.81
N ILE A 30 -6.93 -7.02 10.85
CA ILE A 30 -5.81 -7.92 10.54
C ILE A 30 -4.82 -7.96 11.69
N GLU A 31 -4.57 -6.83 12.35
CA GLU A 31 -3.68 -6.77 13.52
C GLU A 31 -4.16 -7.67 14.65
N GLN A 32 -5.46 -7.99 14.71
CA GLN A 32 -6.02 -8.90 15.72
C GLN A 32 -5.79 -10.37 15.37
N ASP A 33 -5.32 -10.68 14.17
CA ASP A 33 -5.03 -12.04 13.71
C ASP A 33 -3.52 -12.16 13.47
N PRO A 34 -2.76 -12.71 14.44
CA PRO A 34 -1.29 -12.74 14.35
C PRO A 34 -0.78 -13.49 13.11
N THR A 35 -1.43 -14.58 12.73
CA THR A 35 -1.03 -15.37 11.57
C THR A 35 -1.19 -14.58 10.28
N LEU A 36 -2.35 -13.94 10.13
CA LEU A 36 -2.64 -13.15 8.94
C LEU A 36 -1.77 -11.90 8.88
N ASN A 37 -1.58 -11.24 10.02
CA ASN A 37 -0.71 -10.06 10.11
C ASN A 37 0.72 -10.40 9.72
N GLN A 38 1.23 -11.54 10.15
CA GLN A 38 2.58 -12.00 9.80
C GLN A 38 2.69 -12.28 8.30
N MET A 39 1.68 -12.92 7.73
CA MET A 39 1.64 -13.24 6.29
C MET A 39 1.71 -11.96 5.45
N ILE A 40 0.92 -10.95 5.80
CA ILE A 40 0.89 -9.68 5.08
C ILE A 40 2.22 -8.94 5.23
N SER A 41 2.79 -8.94 6.43
CA SER A 41 4.10 -8.34 6.70
C SER A 41 5.19 -8.98 5.84
N ASP A 42 5.18 -10.31 5.72
CA ASP A 42 6.16 -11.04 4.93
C ASP A 42 6.05 -10.69 3.43
N ILE A 43 4.83 -10.55 2.93
CA ILE A 43 4.61 -10.15 1.53
C ILE A 43 5.12 -8.74 1.28
N GLN A 44 4.83 -7.82 2.20
CA GLN A 44 5.29 -6.43 2.07
C GLN A 44 6.81 -6.35 2.06
N LYS A 45 7.48 -7.12 2.90
CA LYS A 45 8.95 -7.19 2.92
C LYS A 45 9.51 -7.71 1.60
N ARG A 46 8.88 -8.75 1.05
CA ARG A 46 9.29 -9.30 -0.26
C ARG A 46 9.13 -8.28 -1.37
N GLN A 47 8.02 -7.54 -1.36
CA GLN A 47 7.77 -6.50 -2.37
C GLN A 47 8.85 -5.42 -2.32
N ILE A 48 9.24 -5.01 -1.11
CA ILE A 48 10.29 -4.00 -0.92
C ILE A 48 11.63 -4.53 -1.44
N GLU A 49 11.97 -5.78 -1.13
CA GLU A 49 13.21 -6.42 -1.61
C GLU A 49 13.26 -6.45 -3.13
N ILE A 50 12.13 -6.82 -3.77
CA ILE A 50 12.05 -6.89 -5.23
C ILE A 50 12.21 -5.50 -5.86
N GLN A 51 11.56 -4.49 -5.29
CA GLN A 51 11.68 -3.12 -5.76
C GLN A 51 13.12 -2.62 -5.64
N ALA A 52 13.79 -2.94 -4.54
CA ALA A 52 15.18 -2.55 -4.31
C ALA A 52 16.09 -3.18 -5.36
N LYS A 53 15.89 -4.46 -5.70
CA LYS A 53 16.66 -5.14 -6.73
C LYS A 53 16.42 -4.55 -8.11
N GLN A 54 15.18 -4.24 -8.44
CA GLN A 54 14.83 -3.61 -9.71
C GLN A 54 15.50 -2.24 -9.86
N LEU A 55 15.52 -1.45 -8.78
CA LEU A 55 16.15 -0.12 -8.79
C LEU A 55 17.67 -0.21 -8.93
N SER A 56 18.30 -1.27 -8.40
CA SER A 56 19.74 -1.46 -8.52
C SER A 56 20.15 -2.14 -9.83
N GLY A 57 19.18 -2.50 -10.67
CA GLY A 57 19.43 -3.16 -11.95
C GLY A 57 19.65 -4.66 -11.86
N GLU A 58 19.42 -5.25 -10.70
CA GLU A 58 19.52 -6.69 -10.52
C GLU A 58 18.31 -7.41 -11.09
N GLU A 59 18.52 -8.59 -11.65
CA GLU A 59 17.44 -9.42 -12.10
C GLU A 59 16.79 -10.13 -10.91
N ILE A 60 15.46 -10.27 -11.00
CA ILE A 60 14.69 -11.01 -10.00
C ILE A 60 14.67 -12.47 -10.43
N GLY A 61 15.14 -13.37 -9.55
CA GLY A 61 15.14 -14.81 -9.84
C GLY A 61 13.74 -15.38 -9.95
N GLN A 62 13.61 -16.44 -10.74
CA GLN A 62 12.32 -17.13 -10.90
C GLN A 62 11.80 -17.66 -9.58
N ASP A 63 12.69 -18.13 -8.70
CA ASP A 63 12.28 -18.63 -7.38
C ASP A 63 11.65 -17.53 -6.52
N ALA A 64 12.19 -16.33 -6.55
CA ALA A 64 11.64 -15.20 -5.83
C ALA A 64 10.27 -14.81 -6.37
N MET A 65 10.11 -14.78 -7.68
CA MET A 65 8.82 -14.50 -8.33
C MET A 65 7.77 -15.57 -8.02
N ALA A 66 8.17 -16.84 -8.08
CA ALA A 66 7.27 -17.95 -7.75
C ALA A 66 6.83 -17.86 -6.28
N GLN A 67 7.74 -17.52 -5.39
CA GLN A 67 7.45 -17.39 -3.97
C GLN A 67 6.42 -16.28 -3.72
N ILE A 68 6.60 -15.12 -4.35
CA ILE A 68 5.65 -14.02 -4.14
C ILE A 68 4.29 -14.33 -4.72
N GLN A 69 4.23 -15.01 -5.88
CA GLN A 69 2.97 -15.44 -6.46
C GLN A 69 2.24 -16.43 -5.56
N SER A 70 2.98 -17.35 -4.94
CA SER A 70 2.43 -18.31 -3.99
C SER A 70 1.85 -17.61 -2.77
N MET A 71 2.56 -16.61 -2.24
CA MET A 71 2.11 -15.80 -1.11
C MET A 71 0.84 -15.03 -1.43
N TYR A 72 0.75 -14.43 -2.61
CA TYR A 72 -0.47 -13.74 -3.08
C TYR A 72 -1.63 -14.70 -3.23
N ALA A 73 -1.39 -15.91 -3.74
CA ALA A 73 -2.44 -16.92 -3.87
C ALA A 73 -3.00 -17.30 -2.50
N MET A 74 -2.13 -17.45 -1.50
CA MET A 74 -2.55 -17.75 -0.13
C MET A 74 -3.38 -16.62 0.45
N MET A 75 -2.97 -15.37 0.24
CA MET A 75 -3.74 -14.20 0.69
C MET A 75 -5.09 -14.12 0.01
N SER A 76 -5.14 -14.35 -1.29
CA SER A 76 -6.39 -14.26 -2.06
C SER A 76 -7.41 -15.29 -1.62
N SER A 77 -6.98 -16.41 -1.05
CA SER A 77 -7.89 -17.43 -0.55
C SER A 77 -8.50 -17.07 0.81
N ASN A 78 -7.98 -16.05 1.49
CA ASN A 78 -8.52 -15.57 2.75
C ASN A 78 -9.37 -14.32 2.47
N PRO A 79 -10.70 -14.35 2.76
CA PRO A 79 -11.58 -13.22 2.42
C PRO A 79 -11.16 -11.91 3.06
N LYS A 80 -10.71 -11.92 4.31
CA LYS A 80 -10.29 -10.70 5.01
C LYS A 80 -9.02 -10.12 4.38
N ALA A 81 -8.06 -10.97 4.05
CA ALA A 81 -6.83 -10.53 3.38
C ALA A 81 -7.13 -9.96 1.99
N ALA A 82 -8.04 -10.59 1.24
CA ALA A 82 -8.44 -10.10 -0.07
C ALA A 82 -9.11 -8.72 0.02
N GLU A 83 -9.98 -8.54 1.00
CA GLU A 83 -10.63 -7.24 1.24
C GLU A 83 -9.59 -6.16 1.61
N TYR A 84 -8.62 -6.52 2.46
CA TYR A 84 -7.54 -5.60 2.84
C TYR A 84 -6.73 -5.19 1.63
N MET A 85 -6.36 -6.13 0.77
CA MET A 85 -5.59 -5.84 -0.44
C MET A 85 -6.33 -4.88 -1.36
N GLN A 86 -7.64 -5.07 -1.53
CA GLN A 86 -8.47 -4.18 -2.36
C GLN A 86 -8.56 -2.78 -1.75
N ALA A 87 -8.75 -2.70 -0.43
CA ALA A 87 -8.82 -1.41 0.26
C ALA A 87 -7.48 -0.68 0.20
N GLU A 88 -6.37 -1.40 0.38
CA GLU A 88 -5.03 -0.84 0.25
C GLU A 88 -4.78 -0.29 -1.15
N ALA A 89 -5.20 -1.03 -2.17
CA ALA A 89 -5.05 -0.60 -3.56
C ALA A 89 -5.83 0.69 -3.84
N ARG A 90 -7.08 0.77 -3.36
CA ARG A 90 -7.89 1.99 -3.54
C ARG A 90 -7.27 3.18 -2.82
N PHE A 91 -6.77 2.97 -1.60
CA PHE A 91 -6.10 4.03 -0.85
C PHE A 91 -4.83 4.47 -1.57
N ALA A 92 -4.04 3.53 -2.07
CA ALA A 92 -2.80 3.82 -2.80
C ALA A 92 -3.06 4.63 -4.07
N ILE A 93 -4.13 4.32 -4.81
CA ILE A 93 -4.51 5.07 -6.02
C ILE A 93 -4.86 6.50 -5.65
N MET A 94 -5.66 6.71 -4.61
CA MET A 94 -6.00 8.05 -4.15
C MET A 94 -4.75 8.83 -3.75
N MET A 95 -3.84 8.22 -3.01
CA MET A 95 -2.60 8.89 -2.60
C MET A 95 -1.71 9.19 -3.79
N LYS A 96 -1.66 8.31 -4.78
CA LYS A 96 -0.93 8.58 -6.02
C LYS A 96 -1.47 9.82 -6.72
N ASP A 97 -2.78 9.94 -6.81
CA ASP A 97 -3.43 11.10 -7.44
C ASP A 97 -3.10 12.39 -6.67
N VAL A 98 -3.12 12.34 -5.33
CA VAL A 98 -2.76 13.48 -4.49
C VAL A 98 -1.30 13.89 -4.72
N TYR A 99 -0.39 12.91 -4.74
CA TYR A 99 1.03 13.19 -4.99
C TYR A 99 1.26 13.76 -6.39
N GLU A 100 0.52 13.31 -7.39
CA GLU A 100 0.61 13.87 -8.74
C GLU A 100 0.20 15.34 -8.78
N ILE A 101 -0.87 15.69 -8.07
CA ILE A 101 -1.32 17.09 -7.96
C ILE A 101 -0.23 17.94 -7.31
N LEU A 102 0.37 17.44 -6.23
CA LEU A 102 1.44 18.17 -5.53
C LEU A 102 2.70 18.26 -6.38
N SER A 103 3.01 17.21 -7.13
CA SER A 103 4.24 17.18 -7.96
C SER A 103 4.21 18.16 -9.10
N ASP A 104 3.03 18.58 -9.55
CA ASP A 104 2.91 19.59 -10.60
C ASP A 104 3.56 20.92 -10.19
N VAL A 105 3.58 21.21 -8.88
CA VAL A 105 4.18 22.44 -8.36
C VAL A 105 5.70 22.36 -8.34
N VAL A 106 6.24 21.17 -8.04
CA VAL A 106 7.70 20.97 -7.90
C VAL A 106 8.34 20.39 -9.15
N LYS A 107 7.57 20.21 -10.20
CA LYS A 107 8.03 19.61 -11.45
C LYS A 107 9.06 20.52 -12.14
N ILE A 108 10.21 19.93 -12.44
CA ILE A 108 11.28 20.62 -13.17
C ILE A 108 11.42 19.96 -14.53
N ASN A 109 11.29 20.74 -15.57
CA ASN A 109 11.49 20.30 -16.95
C ASN A 109 12.87 20.71 -17.46
#